data_65f81fdae7f66ebda034b703db7aa254
#
_entry.id   65f81fdae7f66ebda034b703db7aa254
#
_cell.length_a   1.000
_cell.length_b   1.000
_cell.length_c   1.000
_cell.angle_alpha   90.00
_cell.angle_beta   90.00
_cell.angle_gamma   90.00
#
_symmetry.space_group_name_H-M   'P 1'
#
loop_
_entity.id
_entity.type
_entity.pdbx_description
1 polymer ?
#
loop_
_entity_poly.entity_id
_entity_poly.type
_entity_poly.pdbx_seq_one_letter_code
_entity_poly.pdbx_strand_id
1 'polypeptide(L)'
;NIRLTPFEINQICLTFRQFFHPEDHIWLFGSRADILKKGGDIDLYIETHYQDADQVIQARLGFLVALKAAIGDQKIDIVIKFKDQESLIHQIAKQEGVQLI
;
A
#
# COMPACT_ATOMS: atom_id res chain seq x y z
N ASN A 1 9.63 12.18 -6.75
CA ASN A 1 8.43 13.02 -6.81
C ASN A 1 7.20 12.18 -7.07
N ILE A 2 6.33 12.08 -6.07
CA ILE A 2 5.10 11.30 -6.12
C ILE A 2 3.89 12.24 -6.15
N ARG A 3 2.76 11.73 -6.68
CA ARG A 3 1.52 12.49 -6.79
C ARG A 3 0.55 12.18 -5.67
N LEU A 4 1.02 12.35 -4.44
CA LEU A 4 0.20 12.29 -3.24
C LEU A 4 0.47 13.54 -2.41
N THR A 5 -0.56 14.06 -1.76
CA THR A 5 -0.36 15.16 -0.83
C THR A 5 0.35 14.66 0.43
N PRO A 6 1.04 15.53 1.18
CA PRO A 6 1.61 15.13 2.47
C PRO A 6 0.56 14.56 3.43
N PHE A 7 -0.66 15.06 3.39
CA PHE A 7 -1.76 14.53 4.20
C PHE A 7 -2.07 13.08 3.83
N GLU A 8 -2.18 12.79 2.51
CA GLU A 8 -2.46 11.44 2.04
C GLU A 8 -1.36 10.46 2.44
N ILE A 9 -0.10 10.86 2.27
CA ILE A 9 1.05 10.03 2.68
C ILE A 9 0.97 9.73 4.17
N ASN A 10 0.71 10.74 4.98
CA ASN A 10 0.63 10.58 6.44
C ASN A 10 -0.50 9.63 6.83
N GLN A 11 -1.66 9.74 6.19
CA GLN A 11 -2.80 8.86 6.47
C GLN A 11 -2.54 7.43 6.06
N ILE A 12 -1.88 7.22 4.92
CA ILE A 12 -1.46 5.86 4.50
C ILE A 12 -0.56 5.24 5.58
N CYS A 13 0.45 5.97 6.02
CA CYS A 13 1.39 5.47 7.02
C CYS A 13 0.73 5.19 8.37
N LEU A 14 -0.12 6.10 8.84
CA LEU A 14 -0.81 5.93 10.12
C LEU A 14 -1.77 4.73 10.10
N THR A 15 -2.59 4.61 9.06
CA THR A 15 -3.54 3.50 8.96
C THR A 15 -2.81 2.17 8.75
N PHE A 16 -1.74 2.17 7.97
CA PHE A 16 -0.93 0.96 7.78
C PHE A 16 -0.42 0.42 9.11
N ARG A 17 0.12 1.28 9.96
CA ARG A 17 0.64 0.87 11.26
C ARG A 17 -0.44 0.38 12.21
N GLN A 18 -1.70 0.79 12.01
CA GLN A 18 -2.82 0.32 12.84
C GLN A 18 -3.23 -1.11 12.53
N PHE A 19 -3.09 -1.53 11.27
CA PHE A 19 -3.65 -2.81 10.82
C PHE A 19 -2.61 -3.88 10.50
N PHE A 20 -1.37 -3.47 10.21
CA PHE A 20 -0.32 -4.40 9.83
C PHE A 20 0.71 -4.56 10.94
N HIS A 21 1.61 -5.54 10.77
CA HIS A 21 2.66 -5.84 11.74
C HIS A 21 3.65 -4.68 11.82
N PRO A 22 4.21 -4.37 13.01
CA PRO A 22 5.16 -3.24 13.15
C PRO A 22 6.39 -3.33 12.24
N GLU A 23 6.77 -4.52 11.80
CA GLU A 23 7.91 -4.72 10.93
C GLU A 23 7.55 -4.81 9.44
N ASP A 24 6.29 -4.57 9.09
CA ASP A 24 5.85 -4.62 7.72
C ASP A 24 6.23 -3.36 6.93
N HIS A 25 6.27 -3.49 5.62
CA HIS A 25 6.66 -2.42 4.71
C HIS A 25 5.61 -2.16 3.67
N ILE A 26 5.52 -0.90 3.22
CA ILE A 26 4.57 -0.49 2.20
C ILE A 26 5.24 0.46 1.19
N TRP A 27 4.93 0.24 -0.09
CA TRP A 27 5.39 1.07 -1.22
C TRP A 27 4.22 1.63 -1.97
N LEU A 28 4.38 2.84 -2.48
CA LEU A 28 3.52 3.41 -3.51
C LEU A 28 4.13 3.06 -4.86
N PHE A 29 3.35 2.49 -5.76
CA PHE A 29 3.82 2.20 -7.11
C PHE A 29 2.78 2.66 -8.13
N GLY A 30 2.98 2.34 -9.42
CA GLY A 30 2.06 2.76 -10.46
C GLY A 30 2.13 4.24 -10.78
N SER A 31 1.04 4.79 -11.29
CA SER A 31 1.02 6.15 -11.82
C SER A 31 1.29 7.24 -10.77
N ARG A 32 0.86 7.02 -9.52
CA ARG A 32 1.07 8.01 -8.45
C ARG A 32 2.51 8.06 -7.95
N ALA A 33 3.31 7.04 -8.24
CA ALA A 33 4.73 7.00 -7.87
C ALA A 33 5.60 7.81 -8.84
N ASP A 34 5.06 8.24 -9.98
CA ASP A 34 5.79 8.99 -11.00
C ASP A 34 4.98 10.23 -11.37
N ILE A 35 5.55 11.40 -11.12
CA ILE A 35 4.87 12.67 -11.35
C ILE A 35 4.58 12.92 -12.85
N LEU A 36 5.32 12.25 -13.73
CA LEU A 36 5.15 12.41 -15.18
C LEU A 36 4.03 11.54 -15.74
N LYS A 37 3.55 10.54 -14.98
CA LYS A 37 2.47 9.68 -15.41
C LYS A 37 1.12 10.25 -15.02
N LYS A 38 0.09 9.89 -15.80
CA LYS A 38 -1.30 10.25 -15.50
C LYS A 38 -2.03 9.05 -14.94
N GLY A 39 -3.07 9.31 -14.18
CA GLY A 39 -3.91 8.29 -13.58
C GLY A 39 -4.38 8.71 -12.20
N GLY A 40 -5.52 8.16 -11.79
CA GLY A 40 -6.16 8.52 -10.53
C GLY A 40 -6.05 7.47 -9.43
N ASP A 41 -5.65 6.24 -9.77
CA ASP A 41 -5.61 5.14 -8.81
C ASP A 41 -4.38 5.25 -7.91
N ILE A 42 -4.56 4.88 -6.65
CA ILE A 42 -3.46 4.74 -5.71
C ILE A 42 -3.12 3.26 -5.66
N ASP A 43 -1.91 2.90 -6.09
CA ASP A 43 -1.44 1.51 -6.11
C ASP A 43 -0.45 1.30 -4.98
N LEU A 44 -0.78 0.39 -4.06
CA LEU A 44 0.04 0.11 -2.88
C LEU A 44 0.51 -1.33 -2.91
N TYR A 45 1.78 -1.54 -2.57
CA TYR A 45 2.38 -2.86 -2.42
C TYR A 45 2.84 -3.01 -0.97
N ILE A 46 2.45 -4.13 -0.36
CA ILE A 46 2.72 -4.40 1.06
C ILE A 46 3.46 -5.73 1.19
N GLU A 47 4.54 -5.73 1.98
CA GLU A 47 5.20 -6.95 2.44
C GLU A 47 4.87 -7.13 3.91
N THR A 48 4.21 -8.23 4.26
CA THR A 48 3.75 -8.47 5.62
C THR A 48 4.40 -9.70 6.23
N HIS A 49 4.60 -9.65 7.55
CA HIS A 49 5.07 -10.78 8.36
C HIS A 49 3.94 -11.71 8.80
N TYR A 50 2.68 -11.32 8.57
CA TYR A 50 1.55 -12.17 8.92
C TYR A 50 1.59 -13.46 8.10
N GLN A 51 1.38 -14.60 8.78
CA GLN A 51 1.46 -15.93 8.15
C GLN A 51 0.09 -16.54 7.89
N ASP A 52 -0.94 -16.05 8.56
CA ASP A 52 -2.30 -16.55 8.44
C ASP A 52 -3.07 -15.74 7.39
N ALA A 53 -3.62 -16.42 6.38
CA ALA A 53 -4.36 -15.78 5.32
C ALA A 53 -5.55 -14.97 5.84
N ASP A 54 -6.26 -15.47 6.85
CA ASP A 54 -7.40 -14.75 7.44
C ASP A 54 -6.95 -13.45 8.09
N GLN A 55 -5.80 -13.46 8.76
CA GLN A 55 -5.23 -12.27 9.37
C GLN A 55 -4.87 -11.23 8.29
N VAL A 56 -4.31 -11.67 7.18
CA VAL A 56 -3.96 -10.78 6.05
C VAL A 56 -5.23 -10.16 5.46
N ILE A 57 -6.28 -10.96 5.27
CA ILE A 57 -7.55 -10.49 4.73
C ILE A 57 -8.17 -9.43 5.65
N GLN A 58 -8.17 -9.68 6.96
CA GLN A 58 -8.71 -8.74 7.94
C GLN A 58 -7.90 -7.44 7.98
N ALA A 59 -6.58 -7.54 7.95
CA ALA A 59 -5.70 -6.37 7.94
C ALA A 59 -5.93 -5.52 6.68
N ARG A 60 -6.02 -6.18 5.52
CA ARG A 60 -6.26 -5.51 4.25
C ARG A 60 -7.59 -4.76 4.25
N LEU A 61 -8.64 -5.43 4.70
CA LEU A 61 -9.97 -4.82 4.74
C LEU A 61 -10.03 -3.64 5.69
N GLY A 62 -9.50 -3.81 6.91
CA GLY A 62 -9.47 -2.74 7.90
C GLY A 62 -8.68 -1.53 7.41
N PHE A 63 -7.51 -1.78 6.84
CA PHE A 63 -6.66 -0.74 6.28
C PHE A 63 -7.39 0.02 5.16
N LEU A 64 -8.00 -0.70 4.22
CA LEU A 64 -8.68 -0.09 3.08
C LEU A 64 -9.85 0.79 3.54
N VAL A 65 -10.68 0.27 4.45
CA VAL A 65 -11.85 1.01 4.97
C VAL A 65 -11.39 2.27 5.71
N ALA A 66 -10.42 2.13 6.59
CA ALA A 66 -9.93 3.26 7.39
C ALA A 66 -9.26 4.31 6.50
N LEU A 67 -8.49 3.87 5.49
CA LEU A 67 -7.82 4.79 4.59
C LEU A 67 -8.82 5.58 3.74
N LYS A 68 -9.83 4.91 3.19
CA LYS A 68 -10.87 5.60 2.41
C LYS A 68 -11.66 6.59 3.27
N ALA A 69 -11.89 6.26 4.53
CA ALA A 69 -12.54 7.19 5.45
C ALA A 69 -11.69 8.44 5.69
N ALA A 70 -10.37 8.30 5.67
CA ALA A 70 -9.44 9.39 5.95
C ALA A 70 -9.18 10.29 4.74
N ILE A 71 -8.98 9.69 3.56
CA ILE A 71 -8.56 10.46 2.36
C ILE A 71 -9.63 10.58 1.30
N GLY A 72 -10.83 10.05 1.55
CA GLY A 72 -11.93 10.10 0.61
C GLY A 72 -12.05 8.85 -0.23
N ASP A 73 -13.07 8.83 -1.06
CA ASP A 73 -13.48 7.65 -1.83
C ASP A 73 -12.68 7.53 -3.14
N GLN A 74 -11.35 7.47 -3.00
CA GLN A 74 -10.47 7.25 -4.14
C GLN A 74 -10.31 5.76 -4.39
N LYS A 75 -10.04 5.39 -5.63
CA LYS A 75 -9.76 3.99 -5.95
C LYS A 75 -8.35 3.63 -5.46
N ILE A 76 -8.28 2.60 -4.64
CA ILE A 76 -7.04 2.11 -4.04
C ILE A 76 -6.90 0.64 -4.36
N ASP A 77 -5.81 0.29 -5.05
CA ASP A 77 -5.46 -1.09 -5.36
C ASP A 77 -4.32 -1.54 -4.45
N ILE A 78 -4.48 -2.70 -3.82
CA ILE A 78 -3.50 -3.21 -2.85
C ILE A 78 -3.03 -4.57 -3.31
N VAL A 79 -1.71 -4.71 -3.45
CA VAL A 79 -1.03 -5.97 -3.72
C VAL A 79 -0.25 -6.35 -2.48
N ILE A 80 -0.47 -7.56 -1.95
CA ILE A 80 0.19 -8.01 -0.72
C ILE A 80 1.03 -9.25 -1.00
N LYS A 81 2.29 -9.20 -0.58
CA LYS A 81 3.15 -10.36 -0.53
C LYS A 81 3.19 -10.86 0.91
N PHE A 82 2.79 -12.12 1.14
CA PHE A 82 2.90 -12.75 2.45
C PHE A 82 3.47 -14.15 2.30
N LYS A 83 4.09 -14.67 3.35
CA LYS A 83 4.91 -15.87 3.32
C LYS A 83 6.05 -15.68 2.29
N ASP A 84 6.43 -16.73 1.62
CA ASP A 84 7.53 -16.70 0.66
C ASP A 84 7.04 -16.57 -0.79
N GLN A 85 5.84 -16.02 -0.97
CA GLN A 85 5.31 -15.79 -2.31
C GLN A 85 6.14 -14.75 -3.04
N GLU A 86 6.44 -15.02 -4.31
CA GLU A 86 7.16 -14.11 -5.16
C GLU A 86 6.48 -14.09 -6.53
N SER A 87 6.33 -12.91 -7.11
CA SER A 87 5.75 -12.77 -8.45
C SER A 87 6.37 -11.58 -9.15
N LEU A 88 6.15 -11.50 -10.46
CA LEU A 88 6.67 -10.40 -11.25
C LEU A 88 6.10 -9.06 -10.79
N ILE A 89 4.80 -9.01 -10.45
CA ILE A 89 4.19 -7.76 -10.00
C ILE A 89 4.79 -7.29 -8.66
N HIS A 90 5.16 -8.21 -7.77
CA HIS A 90 5.84 -7.86 -6.52
C HIS A 90 7.19 -7.23 -6.78
N GLN A 91 7.96 -7.81 -7.70
CA GLN A 91 9.28 -7.30 -8.06
C GLN A 91 9.18 -5.92 -8.70
N ILE A 92 8.26 -5.74 -9.64
CA ILE A 92 8.07 -4.46 -10.32
C ILE A 92 7.63 -3.38 -9.33
N ALA A 93 6.66 -3.69 -8.47
CA ALA A 93 6.15 -2.74 -7.49
C ALA A 93 7.25 -2.26 -6.54
N LYS A 94 8.08 -3.17 -6.08
CA LYS A 94 9.19 -2.84 -5.17
C LYS A 94 10.29 -2.08 -5.87
N GLN A 95 10.62 -2.46 -7.11
CA GLN A 95 11.73 -1.88 -7.88
C GLN A 95 11.41 -0.48 -8.36
N GLU A 96 10.20 -0.24 -8.86
CA GLU A 96 9.76 1.01 -9.42
C GLU A 96 9.02 1.90 -8.43
N GLY A 97 8.62 1.34 -7.30
CA GLY A 97 7.84 2.06 -6.30
C GLY A 97 8.68 2.94 -5.38
N VAL A 98 7.97 3.76 -4.61
CA VAL A 98 8.56 4.60 -3.58
C VAL A 98 8.16 4.00 -2.23
N GLN A 99 9.15 3.64 -1.43
CA GLN A 99 8.90 3.06 -0.11
C GLN A 99 8.40 4.14 0.85
N LEU A 100 7.25 3.88 1.46
CA LEU A 100 6.65 4.81 2.42
C LEU A 100 6.99 4.41 3.87
N ILE A 101 7.07 3.12 4.12
CA ILE A 101 7.51 2.58 5.41
C ILE A 101 8.46 1.43 5.18
#